data_f1296f3b1a40fa057ff017625ef5d3a0
#
_entry.id   f1296f3b1a40fa057ff017625ef5d3a0
#
_cell.length_a   1.000
_cell.length_b   1.000
_cell.length_c   1.000
_cell.angle_alpha   90.00
_cell.angle_beta   90.00
_cell.angle_gamma   90.00
#
_symmetry.space_group_name_H-M   'P 1'
#
loop_
_entity.id
_entity.type
_entity.pdbx_description
1 polymer ?
#
loop_
_entity_poly.entity_id
_entity_poly.type
_entity_poly.pdbx_seq_one_letter_code
_entity_poly.pdbx_strand_id
1 'polypeptide(L)'
;MEFVGIDKFSLLDYDEKVSVVLFSPACNFRCPFCHNGDSVLNSNTPIPFEEIYQFLKTRVGLIDAVVFTGGEPTLMPELIERIREVKALGFLIKLDTNGTNPDTIEQLLDENLLDYIAMDIKNSEERYAWTAGCTRINMENIKKSIQIIENSCINYEFRTTLVNEFHDEKSIREMAELVRGAKQLFLQKFVDRDGVIQKGLHEVNIEEANKFREILSEVVPTELRGY
;
A
#
# COMPACT_ATOMS: atom_id res chain seq x y z
N MET A 1 -20.83 -4.12 -1.48
CA MET A 1 -19.42 -3.74 -1.74
C MET A 1 -18.99 -4.29 -3.09
N GLU A 2 -18.26 -3.49 -3.87
CA GLU A 2 -17.80 -3.83 -5.21
C GLU A 2 -16.33 -3.51 -5.35
N PHE A 3 -15.58 -4.36 -6.03
CA PHE A 3 -14.20 -4.16 -6.41
C PHE A 3 -14.12 -3.76 -7.89
N VAL A 4 -13.00 -3.21 -8.31
CA VAL A 4 -12.78 -2.78 -9.70
C VAL A 4 -11.80 -3.66 -10.46
N GLY A 5 -11.22 -4.64 -9.78
CA GLY A 5 -10.31 -5.62 -10.36
C GLY A 5 -10.03 -6.77 -9.41
N ILE A 6 -9.66 -7.89 -9.99
CA ILE A 6 -9.17 -9.08 -9.32
C ILE A 6 -8.00 -9.68 -10.11
N ASP A 7 -6.85 -9.85 -9.44
CA ASP A 7 -5.83 -10.77 -9.93
C ASP A 7 -6.01 -12.10 -9.21
N LYS A 8 -6.32 -13.14 -9.99
CA LYS A 8 -6.70 -14.46 -9.48
C LYS A 8 -5.50 -15.29 -9.02
N PHE A 9 -4.28 -14.82 -9.29
CA PHE A 9 -3.04 -15.51 -8.94
C PHE A 9 -1.85 -14.55 -8.97
N SER A 10 -1.25 -14.30 -7.83
CA SER A 10 -0.03 -13.52 -7.70
C SER A 10 0.99 -14.21 -6.80
N LEU A 11 2.27 -14.10 -7.17
CA LEU A 11 3.44 -14.50 -6.38
C LEU A 11 4.25 -13.28 -5.91
N LEU A 12 3.75 -12.07 -6.17
CA LEU A 12 4.49 -10.82 -5.95
C LEU A 12 3.89 -9.95 -4.84
N ASP A 13 2.59 -10.10 -4.60
CA ASP A 13 1.87 -9.17 -3.71
C ASP A 13 1.88 -9.59 -2.24
N TYR A 14 2.29 -10.83 -1.95
CA TYR A 14 2.53 -11.31 -0.59
C TYR A 14 3.75 -12.22 -0.59
N ASP A 15 4.84 -11.79 0.06
CA ASP A 15 6.11 -12.51 0.04
C ASP A 15 5.94 -13.96 0.51
N GLU A 16 6.51 -14.92 -0.25
CA GLU A 16 6.46 -16.36 -0.01
C GLU A 16 5.06 -17.00 0.00
N LYS A 17 4.03 -16.28 -0.47
CA LYS A 17 2.64 -16.77 -0.50
C LYS A 17 2.05 -16.66 -1.90
N VAL A 18 1.23 -17.64 -2.24
CA VAL A 18 0.35 -17.54 -3.41
C VAL A 18 -0.89 -16.76 -2.99
N SER A 19 -1.17 -15.65 -3.67
CA SER A 19 -2.25 -14.76 -3.28
C SER A 19 -3.24 -14.45 -4.40
N VAL A 20 -4.45 -14.08 -4.01
CA VAL A 20 -5.43 -13.35 -4.82
C VAL A 20 -5.37 -11.90 -4.44
N VAL A 21 -5.39 -11.00 -5.43
CA VAL A 21 -5.32 -9.56 -5.20
C VAL A 21 -6.65 -8.90 -5.58
N LEU A 22 -7.24 -8.16 -4.66
CA LEU A 22 -8.51 -7.46 -4.83
C LEU A 22 -8.27 -5.95 -4.88
N PHE A 23 -8.68 -5.33 -5.99
CA PHE A 23 -8.49 -3.91 -6.21
C PHE A 23 -9.74 -3.13 -5.82
N SER A 24 -9.64 -2.35 -4.73
CA SER A 24 -10.69 -1.44 -4.28
C SER A 24 -10.87 -0.26 -5.25
N PRO A 25 -12.11 0.23 -5.44
CA PRO A 25 -12.35 1.47 -6.17
C PRO A 25 -11.90 2.66 -5.35
N ALA A 26 -11.81 3.82 -6.01
CA ALA A 26 -11.55 5.11 -5.40
C ALA A 26 -10.28 5.17 -4.52
N CYS A 27 -9.73 6.35 -4.44
CA CYS A 27 -8.64 6.71 -3.53
C CYS A 27 -8.83 8.17 -3.15
N ASN A 28 -8.45 8.55 -1.96
CA ASN A 28 -8.40 9.95 -1.53
C ASN A 28 -7.09 10.66 -1.95
N PHE A 29 -6.13 9.91 -2.51
CA PHE A 29 -4.93 10.44 -3.16
C PHE A 29 -5.07 10.48 -4.68
N ARG A 30 -4.25 11.32 -5.33
CA ARG A 30 -4.11 11.42 -6.79
C ARG A 30 -2.64 11.49 -7.15
N CYS A 31 -1.85 10.56 -6.56
CA CYS A 31 -0.40 10.49 -6.79
C CYS A 31 -0.10 10.48 -8.29
N PRO A 32 0.70 11.43 -8.81
CA PRO A 32 0.99 11.50 -10.24
C PRO A 32 1.56 10.21 -10.82
N PHE A 33 2.32 9.46 -10.02
CA PHE A 33 2.97 8.19 -10.36
C PHE A 33 2.12 6.95 -10.02
N CYS A 34 0.84 7.09 -9.73
CA CYS A 34 -0.03 5.97 -9.35
C CYS A 34 -0.17 4.97 -10.50
N HIS A 35 0.22 3.70 -10.28
CA HIS A 35 0.09 2.62 -11.24
C HIS A 35 -1.34 2.13 -11.42
N ASN A 36 -2.19 2.37 -10.42
CA ASN A 36 -3.61 2.01 -10.44
C ASN A 36 -4.49 3.19 -10.92
N GLY A 37 -3.91 4.12 -11.72
CA GLY A 37 -4.60 5.31 -12.19
C GLY A 37 -5.92 5.01 -12.88
N ASP A 38 -5.95 3.99 -13.73
CA ASP A 38 -7.17 3.55 -14.41
C ASP A 38 -8.26 3.10 -13.42
N SER A 39 -7.89 2.36 -12.38
CA SER A 39 -8.82 1.92 -11.33
C SER A 39 -9.31 3.05 -10.44
N VAL A 40 -8.50 4.10 -10.27
CA VAL A 40 -8.79 5.25 -9.41
C VAL A 40 -9.58 6.34 -10.15
N LEU A 41 -9.32 6.53 -11.45
CA LEU A 41 -9.88 7.61 -12.28
C LEU A 41 -11.02 7.16 -13.19
N ASN A 42 -10.99 5.91 -13.64
CA ASN A 42 -11.94 5.37 -14.58
C ASN A 42 -12.96 4.48 -13.89
N SER A 43 -14.20 4.48 -14.42
CA SER A 43 -15.25 3.56 -13.97
C SER A 43 -15.04 2.19 -14.61
N ASN A 44 -14.20 1.36 -14.03
CA ASN A 44 -14.14 -0.05 -14.38
C ASN A 44 -15.49 -0.73 -14.07
N THR A 45 -15.80 -1.79 -14.78
CA THR A 45 -17.02 -2.57 -14.47
C THR A 45 -16.88 -3.13 -13.05
N PRO A 46 -17.78 -2.79 -12.14
CA PRO A 46 -17.70 -3.27 -10.77
C PRO A 46 -17.86 -4.80 -10.70
N ILE A 47 -17.07 -5.43 -9.87
CA ILE A 47 -17.16 -6.85 -9.54
C ILE A 47 -17.82 -6.97 -8.16
N PRO A 48 -19.04 -7.53 -8.08
CA PRO A 48 -19.72 -7.72 -6.80
C PRO A 48 -18.90 -8.62 -5.87
N PHE A 49 -18.83 -8.26 -4.59
CA PHE A 49 -18.10 -9.08 -3.62
C PHE A 49 -18.59 -10.52 -3.56
N GLU A 50 -19.88 -10.77 -3.73
CA GLU A 50 -20.43 -12.13 -3.75
C GLU A 50 -19.79 -13.00 -4.84
N GLU A 51 -19.54 -12.45 -6.03
CA GLU A 51 -18.84 -13.18 -7.10
C GLU A 51 -17.41 -13.55 -6.69
N ILE A 52 -16.68 -12.59 -6.09
CA ILE A 52 -15.33 -12.79 -5.56
C ILE A 52 -15.37 -13.85 -4.45
N TYR A 53 -16.30 -13.77 -3.53
CA TYR A 53 -16.40 -14.69 -2.41
C TYR A 53 -16.69 -16.12 -2.87
N GLN A 54 -17.56 -16.32 -3.84
CA GLN A 54 -17.80 -17.65 -4.44
C GLN A 54 -16.54 -18.18 -5.13
N PHE A 55 -15.79 -17.33 -5.83
CA PHE A 55 -14.50 -17.71 -6.40
C PHE A 55 -13.51 -18.12 -5.30
N LEU A 56 -13.35 -17.33 -4.23
CA LEU A 56 -12.42 -17.63 -3.13
C LEU A 56 -12.75 -18.98 -2.47
N LYS A 57 -14.03 -19.32 -2.27
CA LYS A 57 -14.42 -20.64 -1.75
C LYS A 57 -13.84 -21.79 -2.57
N THR A 58 -13.74 -21.64 -3.88
CA THR A 58 -13.14 -22.68 -4.76
C THR A 58 -11.62 -22.74 -4.66
N ARG A 59 -10.99 -21.81 -3.95
CA ARG A 59 -9.51 -21.68 -3.82
C ARG A 59 -9.00 -22.04 -2.44
N VAL A 60 -9.87 -22.38 -1.51
CA VAL A 60 -9.49 -22.84 -0.16
C VAL A 60 -8.54 -24.05 -0.28
N GLY A 61 -7.36 -23.95 0.35
CA GLY A 61 -6.31 -24.97 0.29
C GLY A 61 -5.47 -24.98 -0.99
N LEU A 62 -5.73 -24.08 -1.95
CA LEU A 62 -4.95 -23.91 -3.19
C LEU A 62 -4.19 -22.59 -3.22
N ILE A 63 -4.64 -21.61 -2.49
CA ILE A 63 -4.09 -20.25 -2.37
C ILE A 63 -3.94 -19.96 -0.89
N ASP A 64 -2.87 -19.24 -0.53
CA ASP A 64 -2.52 -18.96 0.87
C ASP A 64 -3.19 -17.69 1.39
N ALA A 65 -3.30 -16.64 0.56
CA ALA A 65 -3.62 -15.30 1.02
C ALA A 65 -4.56 -14.53 0.09
N VAL A 66 -5.22 -13.53 0.66
CA VAL A 66 -5.94 -12.49 -0.09
C VAL A 66 -5.36 -11.13 0.27
N VAL A 67 -5.00 -10.35 -0.74
CA VAL A 67 -4.45 -9.00 -0.63
C VAL A 67 -5.53 -7.99 -0.98
N PHE A 68 -5.85 -7.09 -0.06
CA PHE A 68 -6.74 -5.96 -0.29
C PHE A 68 -5.90 -4.73 -0.64
N THR A 69 -6.02 -4.23 -1.86
CA THR A 69 -5.22 -3.14 -2.43
C THR A 69 -6.07 -2.29 -3.40
N GLY A 70 -5.45 -1.62 -4.38
CA GLY A 70 -6.12 -0.90 -5.47
C GLY A 70 -6.06 0.60 -5.33
N GLY A 71 -7.19 1.26 -5.06
CA GLY A 71 -7.26 2.66 -4.65
C GLY A 71 -6.80 2.80 -3.19
N GLU A 72 -7.75 3.07 -2.30
CA GLU A 72 -7.51 2.99 -0.85
C GLU A 72 -8.59 2.10 -0.21
N PRO A 73 -8.26 0.88 0.19
CA PRO A 73 -9.24 -0.07 0.73
C PRO A 73 -9.95 0.45 1.98
N THR A 74 -9.26 1.19 2.85
CA THR A 74 -9.82 1.70 4.11
C THR A 74 -10.94 2.73 3.91
N LEU A 75 -11.17 3.20 2.68
CA LEU A 75 -12.32 4.05 2.34
C LEU A 75 -13.61 3.25 2.10
N MET A 76 -13.53 1.93 1.97
CA MET A 76 -14.71 1.09 1.70
C MET A 76 -15.50 0.85 2.98
N PRO A 77 -16.77 1.27 3.09
CA PRO A 77 -17.53 1.20 4.34
C PRO A 77 -17.69 -0.22 4.91
N GLU A 78 -17.74 -1.22 4.05
CA GLU A 78 -17.94 -2.62 4.43
C GLU A 78 -16.63 -3.42 4.52
N LEU A 79 -15.45 -2.78 4.44
CA LEU A 79 -14.16 -3.46 4.36
C LEU A 79 -13.97 -4.49 5.48
N ILE A 80 -14.21 -4.07 6.73
CA ILE A 80 -13.98 -4.92 7.91
C ILE A 80 -14.85 -6.17 7.86
N GLU A 81 -16.11 -6.02 7.48
CA GLU A 81 -17.04 -7.15 7.35
C GLU A 81 -16.56 -8.13 6.26
N ARG A 82 -16.14 -7.62 5.10
CA ARG A 82 -15.68 -8.47 3.99
C ARG A 82 -14.35 -9.15 4.30
N ILE A 83 -13.43 -8.47 4.97
CA ILE A 83 -12.20 -9.09 5.46
C ILE A 83 -12.53 -10.22 6.45
N ARG A 84 -13.46 -10.00 7.37
CA ARG A 84 -13.89 -11.03 8.33
C ARG A 84 -14.46 -12.27 7.64
N GLU A 85 -15.29 -12.08 6.61
CA GLU A 85 -15.83 -13.19 5.81
C GLU A 85 -14.72 -13.97 5.08
N VAL A 86 -13.76 -13.26 4.46
CA VAL A 86 -12.62 -13.89 3.76
C VAL A 86 -11.70 -14.61 4.74
N LYS A 87 -11.41 -13.99 5.89
CA LYS A 87 -10.61 -14.58 6.97
C LYS A 87 -11.22 -15.89 7.50
N ALA A 88 -12.55 -15.94 7.59
CA ALA A 88 -13.28 -17.12 8.03
C ALA A 88 -13.16 -18.32 7.06
N LEU A 89 -12.77 -18.10 5.80
CA LEU A 89 -12.43 -19.15 4.84
C LEU A 89 -11.04 -19.77 5.08
N GLY A 90 -10.23 -19.17 5.97
CA GLY A 90 -8.91 -19.66 6.34
C GLY A 90 -7.75 -19.02 5.58
N PHE A 91 -7.97 -17.98 4.80
CA PHE A 91 -6.92 -17.24 4.12
C PHE A 91 -6.14 -16.32 5.07
N LEU A 92 -4.85 -16.12 4.79
CA LEU A 92 -4.08 -15.01 5.31
C LEU A 92 -4.56 -13.71 4.65
N ILE A 93 -4.59 -12.62 5.41
CA ILE A 93 -5.05 -11.32 4.92
C ILE A 93 -3.91 -10.31 4.95
N LYS A 94 -3.65 -9.71 3.79
CA LYS A 94 -2.76 -8.56 3.66
C LYS A 94 -3.57 -7.32 3.28
N LEU A 95 -3.26 -6.20 3.93
CA LEU A 95 -3.79 -4.88 3.60
C LEU A 95 -2.66 -4.00 3.06
N ASP A 96 -2.86 -3.47 1.86
CA ASP A 96 -2.07 -2.35 1.33
C ASP A 96 -2.85 -1.06 1.55
N THR A 97 -2.22 -0.05 2.18
CA THR A 97 -2.92 1.19 2.54
C THR A 97 -2.03 2.42 2.43
N ASN A 98 -2.63 3.58 2.22
CA ASN A 98 -1.95 4.87 2.27
C ASN A 98 -1.93 5.49 3.69
N GLY A 99 -2.52 4.82 4.67
CA GLY A 99 -2.48 5.19 6.08
C GLY A 99 -3.38 6.37 6.49
N THR A 100 -4.28 6.84 5.65
CA THR A 100 -5.13 8.00 5.99
C THR A 100 -6.26 7.71 6.97
N ASN A 101 -6.59 6.43 7.19
CA ASN A 101 -7.66 5.97 8.07
C ASN A 101 -7.14 5.12 9.24
N PRO A 102 -6.46 5.73 10.24
CA PRO A 102 -5.90 5.01 11.38
C PRO A 102 -6.94 4.22 12.17
N ASP A 103 -8.15 4.72 12.32
CA ASP A 103 -9.20 4.06 13.11
C ASP A 103 -9.66 2.74 12.46
N THR A 104 -9.72 2.67 11.12
CA THR A 104 -10.00 1.42 10.40
C THR A 104 -8.86 0.42 10.55
N ILE A 105 -7.60 0.88 10.48
CA ILE A 105 -6.42 0.03 10.68
C ILE A 105 -6.41 -0.54 12.10
N GLU A 106 -6.64 0.31 13.11
CA GLU A 106 -6.70 -0.08 14.52
C GLU A 106 -7.78 -1.16 14.75
N GLN A 107 -8.99 -0.94 14.23
CA GLN A 107 -10.08 -1.91 14.36
C GLN A 107 -9.75 -3.26 13.70
N LEU A 108 -9.16 -3.25 12.50
CA LEU A 108 -8.76 -4.50 11.81
C LEU A 108 -7.71 -5.28 12.62
N LEU A 109 -6.79 -4.59 13.28
CA LEU A 109 -5.77 -5.19 14.14
C LEU A 109 -6.37 -5.71 15.45
N ASP A 110 -7.22 -4.93 16.12
CA ASP A 110 -7.88 -5.31 17.37
C ASP A 110 -8.76 -6.56 17.22
N GLU A 111 -9.39 -6.70 16.05
CA GLU A 111 -10.18 -7.87 15.69
C GLU A 111 -9.33 -9.05 15.15
N ASN A 112 -8.01 -8.93 15.10
CA ASN A 112 -7.07 -9.94 14.57
C ASN A 112 -7.43 -10.38 13.14
N LEU A 113 -7.85 -9.46 12.31
CA LEU A 113 -8.26 -9.72 10.94
C LEU A 113 -7.10 -9.68 9.92
N LEU A 114 -5.98 -9.06 10.28
CA LEU A 114 -4.83 -8.91 9.39
C LEU A 114 -3.66 -9.81 9.82
N ASP A 115 -2.93 -10.33 8.83
CA ASP A 115 -1.67 -11.06 9.02
C ASP A 115 -0.46 -10.24 8.52
N TYR A 116 -0.71 -9.27 7.64
CA TYR A 116 0.31 -8.40 7.09
C TYR A 116 -0.25 -7.02 6.72
N ILE A 117 0.53 -5.96 6.94
CA ILE A 117 0.22 -4.61 6.45
C ILE A 117 1.40 -4.08 5.64
N ALA A 118 1.12 -3.55 4.46
CA ALA A 118 2.05 -2.72 3.71
C ALA A 118 1.50 -1.30 3.62
N MET A 119 2.17 -0.34 4.27
CA MET A 119 1.75 1.06 4.25
C MET A 119 2.70 1.90 3.40
N ASP A 120 2.14 2.70 2.52
CA ASP A 120 2.91 3.60 1.68
C ASP A 120 3.22 4.91 2.41
N ILE A 121 4.51 5.21 2.56
CA ILE A 121 5.03 6.53 2.98
C ILE A 121 5.39 7.30 1.71
N LYS A 122 4.70 8.41 1.46
CA LYS A 122 4.82 9.08 0.15
C LYS A 122 6.03 10.00 0.05
N ASN A 123 6.36 10.72 1.11
CA ASN A 123 7.53 11.63 1.20
C ASN A 123 7.69 12.18 2.62
N SER A 124 8.56 13.18 2.80
CA SER A 124 8.63 14.01 4.00
C SER A 124 7.30 14.72 4.28
N GLU A 125 7.07 15.12 5.53
CA GLU A 125 5.84 15.81 5.93
C GLU A 125 5.56 17.07 5.08
N GLU A 126 6.61 17.86 4.79
CA GLU A 126 6.52 19.08 3.98
C GLU A 126 6.03 18.78 2.55
N ARG A 127 6.51 17.67 1.94
CA ARG A 127 6.21 17.30 0.56
C ARG A 127 5.11 16.25 0.41
N TYR A 128 4.58 15.76 1.51
CA TYR A 128 3.64 14.62 1.48
C TYR A 128 2.41 14.89 0.61
N ALA A 129 1.74 16.03 0.83
CA ALA A 129 0.54 16.39 0.08
C ALA A 129 0.82 16.57 -1.41
N TRP A 130 1.93 17.21 -1.77
CA TRP A 130 2.36 17.38 -3.17
C TRP A 130 2.62 16.04 -3.85
N THR A 131 3.39 15.16 -3.21
CA THR A 131 3.70 13.81 -3.71
C THR A 131 2.46 12.93 -3.84
N ALA A 132 1.52 13.07 -2.92
CA ALA A 132 0.24 12.36 -2.95
C ALA A 132 -0.80 12.97 -3.92
N GLY A 133 -0.46 14.08 -4.61
CA GLY A 133 -1.37 14.77 -5.54
C GLY A 133 -2.57 15.40 -4.84
N CYS A 134 -2.39 15.90 -3.63
CA CYS A 134 -3.43 16.50 -2.80
C CYS A 134 -3.11 17.95 -2.44
N THR A 135 -4.13 18.76 -2.19
CA THR A 135 -3.92 20.14 -1.70
C THR A 135 -3.46 20.17 -0.25
N ARG A 136 -3.91 19.21 0.54
CA ARG A 136 -3.52 19.02 1.95
C ARG A 136 -3.80 17.58 2.39
N ILE A 137 -3.05 17.11 3.40
CA ILE A 137 -3.24 15.83 4.07
C ILE A 137 -3.21 16.07 5.58
N ASN A 138 -4.01 15.30 6.30
CA ASN A 138 -3.91 15.25 7.76
C ASN A 138 -2.73 14.37 8.15
N MET A 139 -1.57 14.96 8.41
CA MET A 139 -0.35 14.23 8.78
C MET A 139 -0.47 13.53 10.14
N GLU A 140 -1.34 14.01 11.04
CA GLU A 140 -1.57 13.32 12.32
C GLU A 140 -2.18 11.93 12.11
N ASN A 141 -3.07 11.76 11.13
CA ASN A 141 -3.59 10.45 10.76
C ASN A 141 -2.48 9.52 10.23
N ILE A 142 -1.60 10.04 9.37
CA ILE A 142 -0.47 9.28 8.84
C ILE A 142 0.44 8.82 9.98
N LYS A 143 0.84 9.74 10.88
CA LYS A 143 1.67 9.44 12.05
C LYS A 143 0.98 8.44 13.00
N LYS A 144 -0.33 8.62 13.24
CA LYS A 144 -1.12 7.67 14.06
C LYS A 144 -1.12 6.28 13.44
N SER A 145 -1.31 6.16 12.12
CA SER A 145 -1.26 4.87 11.41
C SER A 145 0.11 4.22 11.51
N ILE A 146 1.20 4.98 11.33
CA ILE A 146 2.57 4.49 11.53
C ILE A 146 2.72 3.90 12.92
N GLN A 147 2.35 4.65 13.97
CA GLN A 147 2.47 4.21 15.36
C GLN A 147 1.64 2.96 15.67
N ILE A 148 0.40 2.88 15.16
CA ILE A 148 -0.47 1.71 15.33
C ILE A 148 0.19 0.48 14.69
N ILE A 149 0.69 0.61 13.47
CA ILE A 149 1.33 -0.49 12.72
C ILE A 149 2.62 -0.92 13.41
N GLU A 150 3.48 0.00 13.83
CA GLU A 150 4.74 -0.31 14.54
C GLU A 150 4.50 -1.04 15.86
N ASN A 151 3.44 -0.70 16.57
CA ASN A 151 3.09 -1.33 17.84
C ASN A 151 2.30 -2.64 17.67
N SER A 152 1.93 -2.99 16.44
CA SER A 152 1.21 -4.24 16.16
C SER A 152 2.10 -5.47 16.30
N CYS A 153 1.48 -6.62 16.56
CA CYS A 153 2.19 -7.90 16.65
C CYS A 153 2.33 -8.62 15.29
N ILE A 154 1.73 -8.07 14.22
CA ILE A 154 1.78 -8.69 12.91
C ILE A 154 3.03 -8.26 12.10
N ASN A 155 3.26 -8.94 11.00
CA ASN A 155 4.29 -8.51 10.06
C ASN A 155 3.82 -7.28 9.28
N TYR A 156 4.76 -6.38 9.02
CA TYR A 156 4.48 -5.19 8.23
C TYR A 156 5.71 -4.69 7.48
N GLU A 157 5.47 -3.90 6.46
CA GLU A 157 6.48 -3.11 5.76
C GLU A 157 5.97 -1.69 5.52
N PHE A 158 6.88 -0.73 5.50
CA PHE A 158 6.65 0.56 4.87
C PHE A 158 7.24 0.56 3.46
N ARG A 159 6.62 1.33 2.55
CA ARG A 159 7.05 1.40 1.15
C ARG A 159 7.09 2.84 0.67
N THR A 160 8.07 3.17 -0.16
CA THR A 160 8.13 4.45 -0.87
C THR A 160 8.49 4.20 -2.33
N THR A 161 7.61 4.57 -3.25
CA THR A 161 7.94 4.58 -4.69
C THR A 161 8.78 5.80 -4.99
N LEU A 162 10.03 5.59 -5.38
CA LEU A 162 10.97 6.67 -5.69
C LEU A 162 10.72 7.23 -7.10
N VAL A 163 10.46 8.52 -7.18
CA VAL A 163 10.25 9.27 -8.41
C VAL A 163 11.15 10.50 -8.40
N ASN A 164 11.92 10.71 -9.46
CA ASN A 164 12.97 11.72 -9.51
C ASN A 164 12.44 13.15 -9.29
N GLU A 165 11.22 13.44 -9.76
CA GLU A 165 10.60 14.75 -9.62
C GLU A 165 10.15 15.06 -8.19
N PHE A 166 9.94 14.04 -7.37
CA PHE A 166 9.37 14.20 -6.02
C PHE A 166 10.38 13.99 -4.90
N HIS A 167 11.42 13.16 -5.13
CA HIS A 167 12.36 12.74 -4.09
C HIS A 167 13.76 13.27 -4.36
N ASP A 168 14.33 13.95 -3.37
CA ASP A 168 15.73 14.37 -3.32
C ASP A 168 16.32 14.05 -1.95
N GLU A 169 17.63 14.23 -1.80
CA GLU A 169 18.33 13.91 -0.55
C GLU A 169 17.72 14.63 0.65
N LYS A 170 17.30 15.90 0.50
CA LYS A 170 16.70 16.67 1.60
C LYS A 170 15.40 16.01 2.07
N SER A 171 14.50 15.72 1.13
CA SER A 171 13.20 15.12 1.45
C SER A 171 13.33 13.71 2.03
N ILE A 172 14.34 12.93 1.59
CA ILE A 172 14.62 11.60 2.14
C ILE A 172 15.14 11.69 3.59
N ARG A 173 16.03 12.64 3.91
CA ARG A 173 16.47 12.87 5.29
C ARG A 173 15.35 13.29 6.21
N GLU A 174 14.44 14.13 5.74
CA GLU A 174 13.25 14.54 6.47
C GLU A 174 12.25 13.39 6.64
N MET A 175 12.06 12.56 5.60
CA MET A 175 11.20 11.37 5.67
C MET A 175 11.70 10.33 6.69
N ALA A 176 13.02 10.26 6.92
CA ALA A 176 13.62 9.36 7.90
C ALA A 176 13.02 9.51 9.31
N GLU A 177 12.56 10.72 9.68
CA GLU A 177 11.93 10.96 10.99
C GLU A 177 10.55 10.28 11.10
N LEU A 178 9.82 10.10 9.98
CA LEU A 178 8.52 9.42 9.99
C LEU A 178 8.63 7.91 10.16
N VAL A 179 9.74 7.31 9.73
CA VAL A 179 9.93 5.85 9.70
C VAL A 179 10.98 5.36 10.70
N ARG A 180 11.42 6.25 11.60
CA ARG A 180 12.44 5.95 12.61
C ARG A 180 12.00 4.82 13.53
N GLY A 181 12.75 3.73 13.54
CA GLY A 181 12.48 2.58 14.41
C GLY A 181 11.53 1.54 13.81
N ALA A 182 11.02 1.75 12.61
CA ALA A 182 10.25 0.75 11.89
C ALA A 182 11.07 -0.53 11.62
N LYS A 183 10.38 -1.67 11.41
CA LYS A 183 11.04 -2.96 11.16
C LYS A 183 11.67 -3.04 9.78
N GLN A 184 11.01 -2.46 8.77
CA GLN A 184 11.41 -2.58 7.36
C GLN A 184 10.83 -1.45 6.51
N LEU A 185 11.66 -0.90 5.62
CA LEU A 185 11.25 0.04 4.56
C LEU A 185 11.74 -0.46 3.20
N PHE A 186 10.86 -0.47 2.21
CA PHE A 186 11.21 -0.74 0.82
C PHE A 186 11.15 0.53 -0.02
N LEU A 187 12.26 0.85 -0.67
CA LEU A 187 12.31 1.87 -1.71
C LEU A 187 12.04 1.20 -3.06
N GLN A 188 10.85 1.44 -3.60
CA GLN A 188 10.40 0.81 -4.84
C GLN A 188 10.77 1.66 -6.05
N LYS A 189 11.28 1.00 -7.09
CA LYS A 189 11.56 1.64 -8.36
C LYS A 189 10.25 2.06 -9.04
N PHE A 190 10.16 3.33 -9.45
CA PHE A 190 9.10 3.78 -10.33
C PHE A 190 9.34 3.28 -11.77
N VAL A 191 8.27 2.85 -12.43
CA VAL A 191 8.28 2.47 -13.85
C VAL A 191 7.13 3.20 -14.54
N ASP A 192 7.45 4.06 -15.52
CA ASP A 192 6.43 4.71 -16.35
C ASP A 192 5.83 3.69 -17.33
N ARG A 193 4.62 3.24 -17.03
CA ARG A 193 3.87 2.27 -17.82
C ARG A 193 2.42 2.73 -18.03
N ASP A 194 1.68 2.02 -18.86
CA ASP A 194 0.26 2.30 -19.03
C ASP A 194 -0.47 2.26 -17.70
N GLY A 195 -1.46 3.14 -17.51
CA GLY A 195 -2.18 3.31 -16.26
C GLY A 195 -1.59 4.34 -15.28
N VAL A 196 -0.34 4.81 -15.47
CA VAL A 196 0.21 5.92 -14.67
C VAL A 196 -0.52 7.22 -14.99
N ILE A 197 -0.96 7.93 -13.91
CA ILE A 197 -1.79 9.14 -14.03
C ILE A 197 -1.07 10.25 -14.81
N GLN A 198 0.18 10.53 -14.47
CA GLN A 198 0.99 11.55 -15.14
C GLN A 198 2.11 10.90 -15.92
N LYS A 199 2.14 11.09 -17.24
CA LYS A 199 3.21 10.62 -18.10
C LYS A 199 4.45 11.52 -18.02
N GLY A 200 5.61 10.94 -18.37
CA GLY A 200 6.88 11.66 -18.45
C GLY A 200 7.53 11.90 -17.08
N LEU A 201 7.15 11.15 -16.07
CA LEU A 201 7.90 11.08 -14.82
C LEU A 201 9.07 10.11 -14.97
N HIS A 202 10.14 10.34 -14.19
CA HIS A 202 11.37 9.57 -14.31
C HIS A 202 11.67 8.78 -13.04
N GLU A 203 12.24 7.60 -13.23
CA GLU A 203 12.79 6.81 -12.13
C GLU A 203 14.00 7.51 -11.49
N VAL A 204 14.19 7.31 -10.21
CA VAL A 204 15.48 7.62 -9.57
C VAL A 204 16.49 6.56 -10.02
N ASN A 205 17.67 6.99 -10.46
CA ASN A 205 18.69 6.05 -10.91
C ASN A 205 19.26 5.23 -9.72
N ILE A 206 19.88 4.09 -10.02
CA ILE A 206 20.36 3.14 -9.01
C ILE A 206 21.40 3.74 -8.06
N GLU A 207 22.26 4.64 -8.54
CA GLU A 207 23.31 5.27 -7.72
C GLU A 207 22.68 6.19 -6.67
N GLU A 208 21.71 6.99 -7.06
CA GLU A 208 20.97 7.88 -6.18
C GLU A 208 20.04 7.08 -5.24
N ALA A 209 19.36 6.06 -5.73
CA ALA A 209 18.55 5.16 -4.90
C ALA A 209 19.39 4.47 -3.80
N ASN A 210 20.64 4.07 -4.10
CA ASN A 210 21.55 3.55 -3.10
C ASN A 210 21.93 4.59 -2.04
N LYS A 211 22.16 5.85 -2.42
CA LYS A 211 22.39 6.93 -1.44
C LYS A 211 21.18 7.15 -0.53
N PHE A 212 19.98 7.13 -1.10
CA PHE A 212 18.74 7.24 -0.32
C PHE A 212 18.56 6.06 0.64
N ARG A 213 18.85 4.84 0.18
CA ARG A 213 18.86 3.66 1.04
C ARG A 213 19.85 3.80 2.18
N GLU A 214 21.08 4.26 1.93
CA GLU A 214 22.11 4.46 2.98
C GLU A 214 21.63 5.45 4.05
N ILE A 215 21.06 6.60 3.63
CA ILE A 215 20.52 7.60 4.55
C ILE A 215 19.42 7.00 5.45
N LEU A 216 18.47 6.28 4.85
CA LEU A 216 17.35 5.71 5.60
C LEU A 216 17.78 4.52 6.46
N SER A 217 18.80 3.77 6.04
CA SER A 217 19.35 2.65 6.81
C SER A 217 19.99 3.06 8.13
N GLU A 218 20.25 4.35 8.36
CA GLU A 218 20.67 4.87 9.65
C GLU A 218 19.55 4.79 10.72
N VAL A 219 18.28 4.71 10.31
CA VAL A 219 17.12 4.78 11.22
C VAL A 219 16.13 3.61 11.07
N VAL A 220 16.11 2.95 9.91
CA VAL A 220 15.23 1.81 9.60
C VAL A 220 15.92 0.85 8.63
N PRO A 221 15.85 -0.48 8.80
CA PRO A 221 16.30 -1.43 7.79
C PRO A 221 15.66 -1.13 6.44
N THR A 222 16.48 -0.79 5.42
CA THR A 222 15.98 -0.30 4.14
C THR A 222 16.55 -1.11 2.97
N GLU A 223 15.68 -1.57 2.09
CA GLU A 223 16.01 -2.31 0.88
C GLU A 223 15.48 -1.65 -0.39
N LEU A 224 16.17 -1.89 -1.52
CA LEU A 224 15.70 -1.50 -2.84
C LEU A 224 14.86 -2.64 -3.45
N ARG A 225 13.71 -2.31 -4.05
CA ARG A 225 12.85 -3.26 -4.74
C ARG A 225 12.65 -2.83 -6.20
N GLY A 226 12.99 -3.72 -7.14
CA GLY A 226 12.82 -3.48 -8.58
C GLY A 226 13.98 -2.77 -9.28
N TYR A 227 15.12 -2.58 -8.61
CA TYR A 227 16.34 -1.98 -9.18
C TYR A 227 17.28 -3.03 -9.75
#